data_15202ab627ca3f1a6da2652928bb2541
#
_entry.id   15202ab627ca3f1a6da2652928bb2541
#
_cell.length_a   1.000
_cell.length_b   1.000
_cell.length_c   1.000
_cell.angle_alpha   90.00
_cell.angle_beta   90.00
_cell.angle_gamma   90.00
#
_symmetry.space_group_name_H-M   'P 1'
#
loop_
_entity.id
_entity.type
_entity.pdbx_description
1 polymer ?
#
loop_
_entity_poly.entity_id
_entity_poly.type
_entity_poly.pdbx_seq_one_letter_code
_entity_poly.pdbx_strand_id
1 'polypeptide(L)'
;MDTVINKKDYANPLGNQVLSLVDLVDAQLDICFSEEVLHPLMSMAEIFNVRKIYITGCGDSIAAAGAMAGVLLAYTGVFHCEAVEPMEFARFMKLEDVGSGEPDSPLVIAISAGGGTARIREILRKANEMGAFTMLLTNNRESLSAKEAKRVFFLNTPKMPEDFPGLRSYFAGIVGLAALACRMGRVRGILPPGAELEFQEAIRGYVHSYGGVMENIDEQMFELAKTWKDFERFDFIGDGPELYSALFCLEKFVEVTGVTANHDDSEDWCHIDYHVKNPETVGTVLFADRHASGYGRERETARAACGIGRPLLVVTNGEREDFPEEAHVCVIPDTPEGYHWLMPLMDYAPVSLLAGYCSTLAGRKFFNEFDTTLHEYNGGGRFMNPSIMTMKSSQIEIHL
;
A
#
# COMPACT_ATOMS: atom_id res chain seq x y z
N MET A 1 27.97 -21.31 -22.92
CA MET A 1 28.23 -19.87 -23.04
C MET A 1 27.09 -19.22 -22.30
N ASP A 2 27.34 -18.74 -21.11
CA ASP A 2 26.33 -18.00 -20.35
C ASP A 2 26.03 -16.73 -21.12
N THR A 3 24.80 -16.62 -21.56
CA THR A 3 24.31 -15.41 -22.26
C THR A 3 24.38 -14.28 -21.26
N VAL A 4 25.21 -13.27 -21.51
CA VAL A 4 25.27 -12.09 -20.65
C VAL A 4 23.89 -11.42 -20.68
N ILE A 5 23.18 -11.47 -19.58
CA ILE A 5 21.87 -10.81 -19.42
C ILE A 5 22.14 -9.33 -19.23
N ASN A 6 21.72 -8.50 -20.18
CA ASN A 6 21.91 -7.05 -20.11
C ASN A 6 20.57 -6.40 -19.72
N LYS A 7 20.57 -5.59 -18.65
CA LYS A 7 19.40 -4.88 -18.14
C LYS A 7 18.64 -4.08 -19.18
N LYS A 8 19.36 -3.47 -20.13
CA LYS A 8 18.77 -2.65 -21.20
C LYS A 8 17.86 -3.42 -22.16
N ASP A 9 17.97 -4.75 -22.16
CA ASP A 9 17.16 -5.62 -23.03
C ASP A 9 15.82 -6.00 -22.38
N TYR A 10 15.58 -5.57 -21.13
CA TYR A 10 14.41 -5.93 -20.34
C TYR A 10 13.64 -4.70 -19.88
N ALA A 11 12.43 -4.55 -20.40
CA ALA A 11 11.51 -3.50 -19.94
C ALA A 11 10.98 -3.80 -18.53
N ASN A 12 10.84 -2.77 -17.72
CA ASN A 12 10.21 -2.87 -16.40
C ASN A 12 9.13 -1.78 -16.25
N PRO A 13 7.91 -2.01 -16.75
CA PRO A 13 6.83 -1.03 -16.67
C PRO A 13 6.45 -0.67 -15.23
N LEU A 14 6.49 -1.63 -14.29
CA LEU A 14 6.28 -1.35 -12.88
C LEU A 14 7.41 -0.49 -12.30
N GLY A 15 8.66 -0.79 -12.68
CA GLY A 15 9.83 0.02 -12.32
C GLY A 15 9.74 1.45 -12.83
N ASN A 16 9.18 1.67 -14.03
CA ASN A 16 8.96 3.02 -14.55
C ASN A 16 8.01 3.83 -13.64
N GLN A 17 7.00 3.20 -13.06
CA GLN A 17 6.13 3.87 -12.08
C GLN A 17 6.90 4.22 -10.80
N VAL A 18 7.72 3.28 -10.28
CA VAL A 18 8.59 3.53 -9.11
C VAL A 18 9.51 4.72 -9.34
N LEU A 19 10.24 4.72 -10.45
CA LEU A 19 11.18 5.80 -10.81
C LEU A 19 10.48 7.15 -10.95
N SER A 20 9.20 7.16 -11.34
CA SER A 20 8.40 8.38 -11.50
C SER A 20 7.92 9.01 -10.20
N LEU A 21 8.05 8.33 -9.04
CA LEU A 21 7.53 8.83 -7.76
C LEU A 21 8.26 10.08 -7.28
N VAL A 22 9.57 10.16 -7.53
CA VAL A 22 10.39 11.33 -7.17
C VAL A 22 9.90 12.60 -7.88
N ASP A 23 9.48 12.47 -9.14
CA ASP A 23 8.92 13.58 -9.90
C ASP A 23 7.42 13.83 -9.59
N LEU A 24 6.72 12.81 -9.11
CA LEU A 24 5.30 12.88 -8.79
C LEU A 24 5.01 13.65 -7.51
N VAL A 25 5.89 13.58 -6.52
CA VAL A 25 5.62 14.01 -5.15
C VAL A 25 5.18 15.47 -5.07
N ASP A 26 5.83 16.38 -5.75
CA ASP A 26 5.48 17.81 -5.70
C ASP A 26 4.06 18.05 -6.21
N ALA A 27 3.72 17.51 -7.36
CA ALA A 27 2.39 17.65 -7.93
C ALA A 27 1.32 17.00 -7.04
N GLN A 28 1.63 15.86 -6.39
CA GLN A 28 0.68 15.19 -5.52
C GLN A 28 0.48 15.94 -4.20
N LEU A 29 1.54 16.56 -3.66
CA LEU A 29 1.45 17.44 -2.49
C LEU A 29 0.63 18.69 -2.78
N ASP A 30 0.87 19.35 -3.91
CA ASP A 30 0.11 20.52 -4.33
C ASP A 30 -1.40 20.24 -4.46
N ILE A 31 -1.76 19.04 -4.89
CA ILE A 31 -3.16 18.60 -4.97
C ILE A 31 -3.72 18.27 -3.59
N CYS A 32 -3.04 17.40 -2.83
CA CYS A 32 -3.61 16.85 -1.60
C CYS A 32 -3.61 17.85 -0.43
N PHE A 33 -2.65 18.78 -0.36
CA PHE A 33 -2.56 19.79 0.70
C PHE A 33 -3.19 21.14 0.31
N SER A 34 -3.77 21.26 -0.91
CA SER A 34 -4.48 22.48 -1.33
C SER A 34 -5.64 22.80 -0.40
N GLU A 35 -5.71 24.03 0.08
CA GLU A 35 -6.87 24.49 0.85
C GLU A 35 -8.18 24.39 0.08
N GLU A 36 -8.13 24.63 -1.24
CA GLU A 36 -9.29 24.50 -2.13
C GLU A 36 -9.83 23.06 -2.20
N VAL A 37 -8.96 22.08 -2.00
CA VAL A 37 -9.32 20.66 -1.98
C VAL A 37 -9.73 20.23 -0.55
N LEU A 38 -8.94 20.56 0.47
CA LEU A 38 -9.14 20.06 1.82
C LEU A 38 -10.31 20.74 2.57
N HIS A 39 -10.51 22.06 2.40
CA HIS A 39 -11.54 22.78 3.14
C HIS A 39 -12.97 22.29 2.85
N PRO A 40 -13.35 21.99 1.59
CA PRO A 40 -14.69 21.49 1.30
C PRO A 40 -14.94 20.04 1.73
N LEU A 41 -13.87 19.26 2.03
CA LEU A 41 -14.04 17.86 2.44
C LEU A 41 -14.79 17.74 3.77
N MET A 42 -14.45 18.57 4.73
CA MET A 42 -15.06 18.58 6.05
C MET A 42 -15.03 19.98 6.63
N SER A 43 -16.16 20.45 7.13
CA SER A 43 -16.24 21.65 7.95
C SER A 43 -15.57 21.43 9.32
N MET A 44 -15.24 22.52 10.01
CA MET A 44 -14.71 22.43 11.38
C MET A 44 -15.66 21.67 12.31
N ALA A 45 -16.98 21.90 12.20
CA ALA A 45 -17.98 21.24 13.03
C ALA A 45 -17.99 19.72 12.78
N GLU A 46 -17.95 19.28 11.51
CA GLU A 46 -17.86 17.86 11.17
C GLU A 46 -16.57 17.23 11.72
N ILE A 47 -15.41 17.92 11.57
CA ILE A 47 -14.15 17.45 12.15
C ILE A 47 -14.24 17.28 13.66
N PHE A 48 -14.84 18.24 14.38
CA PHE A 48 -14.99 18.14 15.84
C PHE A 48 -15.96 17.02 16.27
N ASN A 49 -16.93 16.66 15.44
CA ASN A 49 -17.89 15.60 15.73
C ASN A 49 -17.31 14.19 15.56
N VAL A 50 -16.34 14.00 14.65
CA VAL A 50 -15.71 12.68 14.43
C VAL A 50 -15.02 12.19 15.71
N ARG A 51 -15.35 10.96 16.15
CA ARG A 51 -14.76 10.31 17.33
C ARG A 51 -13.99 9.05 16.98
N LYS A 52 -14.42 8.37 15.91
CA LYS A 52 -13.80 7.14 15.40
C LYS A 52 -13.57 7.29 13.90
N ILE A 53 -12.56 6.64 13.39
CA ILE A 53 -12.27 6.55 11.96
C ILE A 53 -12.15 5.08 11.59
N TYR A 54 -12.86 4.66 10.56
CA TYR A 54 -12.68 3.38 9.87
C TYR A 54 -12.19 3.65 8.46
N ILE A 55 -11.12 2.97 8.06
CA ILE A 55 -10.56 3.12 6.72
C ILE A 55 -10.64 1.76 6.04
N THR A 56 -11.04 1.73 4.77
CA THR A 56 -11.16 0.49 4.01
C THR A 56 -10.81 0.68 2.55
N GLY A 57 -10.53 -0.42 1.88
CA GLY A 57 -10.18 -0.47 0.46
C GLY A 57 -10.02 -1.91 0.01
N CYS A 58 -9.86 -2.14 -1.28
CA CYS A 58 -9.57 -3.47 -1.81
C CYS A 58 -8.19 -3.49 -2.44
N GLY A 59 -7.43 -4.57 -2.25
CA GLY A 59 -6.07 -4.68 -2.78
C GLY A 59 -5.18 -3.56 -2.26
N ASP A 60 -4.38 -2.94 -3.11
CA ASP A 60 -3.48 -1.82 -2.75
C ASP A 60 -4.12 -0.77 -1.81
N SER A 61 -5.43 -0.63 -1.88
CA SER A 61 -6.14 0.37 -1.09
C SER A 61 -6.28 -0.01 0.38
N ILE A 62 -6.41 -1.31 0.72
CA ILE A 62 -6.41 -1.73 2.12
C ILE A 62 -4.99 -1.68 2.71
N ALA A 63 -3.98 -1.94 1.89
CA ALA A 63 -2.59 -1.75 2.30
C ALA A 63 -2.31 -0.28 2.67
N ALA A 64 -2.75 0.69 1.84
CA ALA A 64 -2.64 2.11 2.17
C ALA A 64 -3.43 2.49 3.43
N ALA A 65 -4.62 1.91 3.62
CA ALA A 65 -5.44 2.14 4.80
C ALA A 65 -4.72 1.69 6.08
N GLY A 66 -4.15 0.49 6.06
CA GLY A 66 -3.45 -0.09 7.21
C GLY A 66 -2.18 0.66 7.57
N ALA A 67 -1.35 0.99 6.58
CA ALA A 67 -0.14 1.78 6.79
C ALA A 67 -0.43 3.14 7.45
N MET A 68 -1.60 3.73 7.21
CA MET A 68 -1.95 5.07 7.66
C MET A 68 -2.90 5.13 8.87
N ALA A 69 -3.45 4.00 9.33
CA ALA A 69 -4.38 3.98 10.45
C ALA A 69 -3.76 4.53 11.75
N GLY A 70 -2.53 4.14 12.08
CA GLY A 70 -1.78 4.66 13.22
C GLY A 70 -1.49 6.15 13.12
N VAL A 71 -1.21 6.66 11.92
CA VAL A 71 -0.97 8.09 11.65
C VAL A 71 -2.23 8.92 11.91
N LEU A 72 -3.37 8.45 11.38
CA LEU A 72 -4.63 9.14 11.66
C LEU A 72 -4.97 9.12 13.16
N LEU A 73 -4.77 7.98 13.83
CA LEU A 73 -4.98 7.90 15.28
C LEU A 73 -4.11 8.93 16.04
N ALA A 74 -2.82 9.00 15.70
CA ALA A 74 -1.87 9.88 16.38
C ALA A 74 -2.15 11.38 16.17
N TYR A 75 -2.52 11.77 14.95
CA TYR A 75 -2.59 13.18 14.59
C TYR A 75 -4.00 13.76 14.58
N THR A 76 -5.06 12.96 14.49
CA THR A 76 -6.42 13.51 14.40
C THR A 76 -7.11 13.75 15.74
N GLY A 77 -6.62 13.13 16.82
CA GLY A 77 -7.24 13.21 18.16
C GLY A 77 -8.55 12.45 18.28
N VAL A 78 -8.80 11.48 17.41
CA VAL A 78 -9.84 10.48 17.61
C VAL A 78 -9.38 9.44 18.63
N PHE A 79 -10.29 8.74 19.27
CA PHE A 79 -9.92 7.69 20.22
C PHE A 79 -9.80 6.30 19.58
N HIS A 80 -10.23 6.15 18.32
CA HIS A 80 -10.14 4.91 17.57
C HIS A 80 -9.94 5.20 16.08
N CYS A 81 -8.99 4.51 15.48
CA CYS A 81 -8.78 4.49 14.03
C CYS A 81 -8.32 3.09 13.64
N GLU A 82 -9.00 2.48 12.67
CA GLU A 82 -8.77 1.11 12.26
C GLU A 82 -8.90 0.97 10.74
N ALA A 83 -7.99 0.20 10.14
CA ALA A 83 -8.15 -0.30 8.78
C ALA A 83 -8.97 -1.60 8.84
N VAL A 84 -10.08 -1.65 8.10
CA VAL A 84 -11.01 -2.77 8.14
C VAL A 84 -11.13 -3.41 6.77
N GLU A 85 -10.98 -4.72 6.72
CA GLU A 85 -11.17 -5.48 5.49
C GLU A 85 -12.55 -5.24 4.88
N PRO A 86 -12.67 -5.12 3.53
CA PRO A 86 -13.92 -4.74 2.89
C PRO A 86 -15.09 -5.67 3.19
N MET A 87 -14.83 -6.97 3.26
CA MET A 87 -15.88 -7.94 3.57
C MET A 87 -16.28 -7.88 5.04
N GLU A 88 -15.33 -7.67 5.93
CA GLU A 88 -15.59 -7.51 7.36
C GLU A 88 -16.52 -6.31 7.57
N PHE A 89 -16.15 -5.13 7.06
CA PHE A 89 -17.02 -3.96 7.18
C PHE A 89 -18.39 -4.17 6.54
N ALA A 90 -18.41 -4.67 5.30
CA ALA A 90 -19.65 -4.78 4.53
C ALA A 90 -20.64 -5.77 5.13
N ARG A 91 -20.18 -6.90 5.65
CA ARG A 91 -21.03 -8.05 5.97
C ARG A 91 -21.06 -8.46 7.43
N PHE A 92 -20.02 -8.15 8.21
CA PHE A 92 -19.91 -8.66 9.57
C PHE A 92 -19.98 -7.57 10.63
N MET A 93 -19.41 -6.38 10.42
CA MET A 93 -19.57 -5.27 11.34
C MET A 93 -21.04 -4.82 11.42
N LYS A 94 -21.49 -4.59 12.62
CA LYS A 94 -22.86 -4.13 12.92
C LYS A 94 -22.89 -2.67 13.34
N LEU A 95 -24.07 -2.09 13.41
CA LEU A 95 -24.28 -0.73 13.87
C LEU A 95 -23.67 -0.48 15.26
N GLU A 96 -23.72 -1.49 16.14
CA GLU A 96 -23.18 -1.44 17.49
C GLU A 96 -21.65 -1.33 17.50
N ASP A 97 -20.97 -1.98 16.55
CA ASP A 97 -19.51 -1.98 16.43
C ASP A 97 -19.03 -0.62 15.88
N VAL A 98 -19.66 -0.15 14.83
CA VAL A 98 -19.33 1.11 14.18
C VAL A 98 -19.69 2.31 15.08
N GLY A 99 -20.78 2.17 15.81
CA GLY A 99 -21.34 3.21 16.67
C GLY A 99 -22.43 4.00 15.97
N SER A 100 -23.46 4.28 16.72
CA SER A 100 -24.64 4.99 16.23
C SER A 100 -24.97 6.20 17.10
N GLY A 101 -25.80 7.05 16.58
CA GLY A 101 -26.59 7.96 17.37
C GLY A 101 -26.11 9.40 17.41
N GLU A 102 -24.87 9.72 17.04
CA GLU A 102 -24.44 11.10 16.86
C GLU A 102 -24.19 11.39 15.39
N PRO A 103 -24.71 12.51 14.85
CA PRO A 103 -24.43 12.93 13.49
C PRO A 103 -22.92 12.99 13.23
N ASP A 104 -22.49 12.45 12.08
CA ASP A 104 -21.13 12.53 11.58
C ASP A 104 -20.04 11.84 12.41
N SER A 105 -20.43 11.00 13.34
CA SER A 105 -19.51 10.12 14.09
C SER A 105 -20.00 8.67 13.99
N PRO A 106 -19.29 7.73 13.38
CA PRO A 106 -17.88 7.76 12.92
C PRO A 106 -17.66 8.36 11.52
N LEU A 107 -16.39 8.60 11.15
CA LEU A 107 -15.93 8.81 9.78
C LEU A 107 -15.53 7.47 9.15
N VAL A 108 -16.12 7.15 8.01
CA VAL A 108 -15.75 6.00 7.19
C VAL A 108 -15.07 6.47 5.93
N ILE A 109 -13.80 6.16 5.79
CA ILE A 109 -12.97 6.50 4.64
C ILE A 109 -12.84 5.25 3.76
N ALA A 110 -13.36 5.32 2.54
CA ALA A 110 -13.13 4.29 1.54
C ALA A 110 -12.08 4.77 0.53
N ILE A 111 -11.13 3.90 0.17
CA ILE A 111 -10.12 4.17 -0.85
C ILE A 111 -10.44 3.31 -2.06
N SER A 112 -10.57 3.93 -3.23
CA SER A 112 -10.78 3.21 -4.49
C SER A 112 -10.35 4.07 -5.67
N ALA A 113 -9.19 3.79 -6.25
CA ALA A 113 -8.64 4.58 -7.36
C ALA A 113 -9.61 4.75 -8.53
N GLY A 114 -10.20 3.66 -9.01
CA GLY A 114 -11.20 3.68 -10.09
C GLY A 114 -12.65 3.90 -9.64
N GLY A 115 -12.95 3.70 -8.36
CA GLY A 115 -14.30 3.89 -7.77
C GLY A 115 -15.38 2.96 -8.31
N GLY A 116 -15.02 1.84 -8.96
CA GLY A 116 -15.97 0.94 -9.60
C GLY A 116 -16.34 -0.31 -8.78
N THR A 117 -15.66 -0.57 -7.69
CA THR A 117 -15.77 -1.79 -6.91
C THR A 117 -17.11 -1.87 -6.18
N ALA A 118 -17.87 -2.96 -6.38
CA ALA A 118 -19.20 -3.16 -5.79
C ALA A 118 -19.14 -3.15 -4.25
N ARG A 119 -18.11 -3.77 -3.68
CA ARG A 119 -17.96 -3.85 -2.21
C ARG A 119 -17.75 -2.48 -1.58
N ILE A 120 -16.99 -1.59 -2.21
CA ILE A 120 -16.80 -0.21 -1.74
C ILE A 120 -18.12 0.56 -1.78
N ARG A 121 -18.93 0.37 -2.82
CA ARG A 121 -20.27 0.97 -2.89
C ARG A 121 -21.17 0.49 -1.77
N GLU A 122 -21.13 -0.80 -1.48
CA GLU A 122 -21.89 -1.40 -0.39
C GLU A 122 -21.50 -0.83 0.97
N ILE A 123 -20.20 -0.71 1.22
CA ILE A 123 -19.68 -0.12 2.47
C ILE A 123 -20.16 1.32 2.63
N LEU A 124 -20.02 2.14 1.59
CA LEU A 124 -20.48 3.54 1.63
C LEU A 124 -21.98 3.66 1.88
N ARG A 125 -22.80 2.84 1.24
CA ARG A 125 -24.24 2.80 1.50
C ARG A 125 -24.55 2.39 2.94
N LYS A 126 -23.98 1.27 3.38
CA LYS A 126 -24.17 0.77 4.74
C LYS A 126 -23.76 1.83 5.77
N ALA A 127 -22.58 2.43 5.62
CA ALA A 127 -22.10 3.46 6.52
C ALA A 127 -23.02 4.70 6.54
N ASN A 128 -23.56 5.10 5.39
CA ASN A 128 -24.55 6.18 5.32
C ASN A 128 -25.85 5.83 6.08
N GLU A 129 -26.36 4.61 5.95
CA GLU A 129 -27.54 4.14 6.67
C GLU A 129 -27.29 4.03 8.18
N MET A 130 -26.07 3.76 8.60
CA MET A 130 -25.64 3.80 9.99
C MET A 130 -25.48 5.23 10.55
N GLY A 131 -25.63 6.26 9.70
CA GLY A 131 -25.45 7.65 10.09
C GLY A 131 -24.01 8.14 10.12
N ALA A 132 -23.04 7.35 9.62
CA ALA A 132 -21.65 7.75 9.55
C ALA A 132 -21.42 8.89 8.53
N PHE A 133 -20.33 9.65 8.75
CA PHE A 133 -19.81 10.54 7.74
C PHE A 133 -18.93 9.71 6.78
N THR A 134 -19.26 9.71 5.48
CA THR A 134 -18.56 8.90 4.50
C THR A 134 -17.71 9.75 3.58
N MET A 135 -16.47 9.29 3.31
CA MET A 135 -15.53 9.91 2.40
C MET A 135 -14.95 8.86 1.45
N LEU A 136 -14.85 9.19 0.18
CA LEU A 136 -14.16 8.37 -0.83
C LEU A 136 -12.90 9.08 -1.30
N LEU A 137 -11.73 8.44 -1.17
CA LEU A 137 -10.50 8.82 -1.85
C LEU A 137 -10.45 8.12 -3.20
N THR A 138 -10.32 8.88 -4.30
CA THR A 138 -10.41 8.31 -5.65
C THR A 138 -9.73 9.18 -6.71
N ASN A 139 -9.36 8.56 -7.82
CA ASN A 139 -8.96 9.25 -9.05
C ASN A 139 -10.11 9.40 -10.09
N ASN A 140 -11.36 9.05 -9.69
CA ASN A 140 -12.52 9.15 -10.57
C ASN A 140 -13.74 9.73 -9.86
N ARG A 141 -13.94 11.03 -10.00
CA ARG A 141 -15.09 11.77 -9.41
C ARG A 141 -16.45 11.30 -9.91
N GLU A 142 -16.51 10.74 -11.12
CA GLU A 142 -17.74 10.33 -11.77
C GLU A 142 -18.08 8.85 -11.51
N SER A 143 -17.28 8.19 -10.67
CA SER A 143 -17.46 6.78 -10.37
C SER A 143 -18.76 6.49 -9.63
N LEU A 144 -19.19 5.22 -9.67
CA LEU A 144 -20.36 4.79 -8.93
C LEU A 144 -20.18 4.93 -7.42
N SER A 145 -18.96 4.69 -6.90
CA SER A 145 -18.66 4.88 -5.48
C SER A 145 -18.67 6.35 -5.07
N ALA A 146 -18.24 7.25 -5.96
CA ALA A 146 -18.27 8.69 -5.70
C ALA A 146 -19.69 9.23 -5.51
N LYS A 147 -20.68 8.61 -6.15
CA LYS A 147 -22.09 8.97 -6.00
C LYS A 147 -22.71 8.50 -4.69
N GLU A 148 -22.09 7.52 -4.04
CA GLU A 148 -22.57 6.98 -2.76
C GLU A 148 -21.95 7.72 -1.55
N ALA A 149 -20.75 8.29 -1.70
CA ALA A 149 -20.04 8.98 -0.62
C ALA A 149 -20.62 10.37 -0.36
N LYS A 150 -20.67 10.80 0.93
CA LYS A 150 -21.02 12.18 1.30
C LYS A 150 -19.97 13.18 0.79
N ARG A 151 -18.71 12.79 0.77
CA ARG A 151 -17.60 13.61 0.24
C ARG A 151 -16.66 12.76 -0.61
N VAL A 152 -16.09 13.41 -1.60
CA VAL A 152 -15.08 12.81 -2.48
C VAL A 152 -13.78 13.59 -2.35
N PHE A 153 -12.76 12.93 -1.85
CA PHE A 153 -11.40 13.42 -1.91
C PHE A 153 -10.79 12.97 -3.23
N PHE A 154 -10.74 13.87 -4.18
CA PHE A 154 -10.22 13.62 -5.50
C PHE A 154 -8.70 13.79 -5.51
N LEU A 155 -7.98 12.67 -5.55
CA LEU A 155 -6.53 12.64 -5.51
C LEU A 155 -5.89 13.15 -6.80
N ASN A 156 -6.61 13.09 -7.92
CA ASN A 156 -6.21 13.64 -9.22
C ASN A 156 -4.76 13.32 -9.59
N THR A 157 -4.32 12.10 -9.30
CA THR A 157 -2.95 11.67 -9.56
C THR A 157 -2.60 11.85 -11.04
N PRO A 158 -1.54 12.60 -11.39
CA PRO A 158 -1.10 12.75 -12.76
C PRO A 158 -0.92 11.39 -13.44
N LYS A 159 -1.46 11.26 -14.65
CA LYS A 159 -1.38 9.99 -15.40
C LYS A 159 -0.01 9.81 -16.04
N MET A 160 0.38 8.56 -16.26
CA MET A 160 1.51 8.19 -17.11
C MET A 160 1.06 7.12 -18.12
N PRO A 161 1.82 6.88 -19.20
CA PRO A 161 1.44 5.90 -20.24
C PRO A 161 1.29 4.48 -19.70
N GLU A 162 2.13 4.08 -18.75
CA GLU A 162 2.18 2.75 -18.14
C GLU A 162 1.73 2.84 -16.68
N ASP A 163 0.42 2.97 -16.45
CA ASP A 163 -0.18 3.24 -15.15
C ASP A 163 -0.77 1.97 -14.51
N PHE A 164 -0.34 0.81 -14.98
CA PHE A 164 -0.90 -0.48 -14.61
C PHE A 164 0.18 -1.59 -14.51
N PRO A 165 0.25 -2.40 -13.42
CA PRO A 165 -0.62 -2.35 -12.22
C PRO A 165 -0.45 -1.07 -11.43
N GLY A 166 -1.49 -0.66 -10.69
CA GLY A 166 -1.51 0.60 -9.97
C GLY A 166 -0.51 0.64 -8.81
N LEU A 167 0.46 1.56 -8.87
CA LEU A 167 1.42 1.83 -7.80
C LEU A 167 1.32 3.30 -7.37
N ARG A 168 1.19 4.21 -8.32
CA ARG A 168 1.08 5.64 -8.07
C ARG A 168 -0.20 6.01 -7.33
N SER A 169 -1.27 5.24 -7.49
CA SER A 169 -2.52 5.42 -6.74
C SER A 169 -2.38 5.04 -5.27
N TYR A 170 -1.54 4.05 -4.95
CA TYR A 170 -1.17 3.70 -3.57
C TYR A 170 -0.42 4.87 -2.92
N PHE A 171 0.64 5.35 -3.57
CA PHE A 171 1.39 6.54 -3.13
C PHE A 171 0.47 7.74 -2.87
N ALA A 172 -0.39 8.07 -3.83
CA ALA A 172 -1.33 9.18 -3.71
C ALA A 172 -2.36 8.99 -2.58
N GLY A 173 -2.77 7.74 -2.32
CA GLY A 173 -3.63 7.38 -1.20
C GLY A 173 -2.99 7.71 0.14
N ILE A 174 -1.73 7.34 0.34
CA ILE A 174 -0.95 7.66 1.55
C ILE A 174 -0.80 9.17 1.72
N VAL A 175 -0.40 9.89 0.67
CA VAL A 175 -0.27 11.37 0.70
C VAL A 175 -1.61 12.02 1.03
N GLY A 176 -2.71 11.54 0.44
CA GLY A 176 -4.05 12.06 0.74
C GLY A 176 -4.49 11.83 2.18
N LEU A 177 -4.22 10.63 2.75
CA LEU A 177 -4.50 10.34 4.15
C LEU A 177 -3.64 11.19 5.09
N ALA A 178 -2.37 11.43 4.76
CA ALA A 178 -1.50 12.32 5.53
C ALA A 178 -2.03 13.77 5.54
N ALA A 179 -2.47 14.28 4.38
CA ALA A 179 -3.07 15.61 4.28
C ALA A 179 -4.36 15.72 5.11
N LEU A 180 -5.20 14.68 5.11
CA LEU A 180 -6.42 14.64 5.92
C LEU A 180 -6.09 14.60 7.43
N ALA A 181 -5.11 13.77 7.83
CA ALA A 181 -4.65 13.69 9.22
C ALA A 181 -4.13 15.05 9.71
N CYS A 182 -3.28 15.69 8.90
CA CYS A 182 -2.74 17.02 9.20
C CYS A 182 -3.86 18.06 9.38
N ARG A 183 -4.81 18.14 8.44
CA ARG A 183 -5.93 19.07 8.53
C ARG A 183 -6.79 18.84 9.75
N MET A 184 -7.17 17.59 10.03
CA MET A 184 -7.99 17.27 11.21
C MET A 184 -7.26 17.65 12.52
N GLY A 185 -5.96 17.32 12.61
CA GLY A 185 -5.12 17.69 13.74
C GLY A 185 -4.98 19.20 13.94
N ARG A 186 -4.84 19.94 12.86
CA ARG A 186 -4.79 21.41 12.86
C ARG A 186 -6.09 22.03 13.37
N VAL A 187 -7.22 21.59 12.83
CA VAL A 187 -8.54 22.10 13.25
C VAL A 187 -8.80 21.83 14.72
N ARG A 188 -8.38 20.68 15.23
CA ARG A 188 -8.54 20.30 16.64
C ARG A 188 -7.49 20.90 17.58
N GLY A 189 -6.48 21.58 17.04
CA GLY A 189 -5.40 22.17 17.83
C GLY A 189 -4.41 21.16 18.41
N ILE A 190 -4.35 19.94 17.85
CA ILE A 190 -3.36 18.92 18.21
C ILE A 190 -2.04 19.25 17.53
N LEU A 191 -2.10 19.68 16.28
CA LEU A 191 -0.95 20.14 15.53
C LEU A 191 -0.82 21.66 15.57
N PRO A 192 0.42 22.20 15.65
CA PRO A 192 0.67 23.63 15.71
C PRO A 192 0.37 24.32 14.36
N PRO A 193 0.22 25.65 14.34
CA PRO A 193 0.23 26.42 13.10
C PRO A 193 1.49 26.13 12.27
N GLY A 194 1.31 25.90 10.98
CA GLY A 194 2.42 25.59 10.07
C GLY A 194 2.69 24.08 9.85
N ALA A 195 2.05 23.21 10.60
CA ALA A 195 2.23 21.75 10.45
C ALA A 195 1.97 21.27 9.01
N GLU A 196 1.12 21.96 8.25
CA GLU A 196 0.87 21.63 6.84
C GLU A 196 2.15 21.73 5.99
N LEU A 197 2.98 22.76 6.25
CA LEU A 197 4.27 22.93 5.56
C LEU A 197 5.28 21.88 6.05
N GLU A 198 5.34 21.62 7.35
CA GLU A 198 6.24 20.62 7.93
C GLU A 198 5.93 19.21 7.38
N PHE A 199 4.66 18.83 7.27
CA PHE A 199 4.26 17.55 6.66
C PHE A 199 4.68 17.48 5.19
N GLN A 200 4.42 18.55 4.42
CA GLN A 200 4.81 18.59 3.02
C GLN A 200 6.33 18.53 2.84
N GLU A 201 7.09 19.25 3.65
CA GLU A 201 8.56 19.24 3.61
C GLU A 201 9.12 17.87 3.99
N ALA A 202 8.55 17.22 5.02
CA ALA A 202 8.95 15.87 5.43
C ALA A 202 8.68 14.83 4.33
N ILE A 203 7.47 14.84 3.74
CA ILE A 203 7.11 13.94 2.64
C ILE A 203 8.00 14.20 1.43
N ARG A 204 8.14 15.44 1.01
CA ARG A 204 8.97 15.84 -0.13
C ARG A 204 10.43 15.43 0.08
N GLY A 205 10.99 15.77 1.23
CA GLY A 205 12.38 15.48 1.55
C GLY A 205 12.65 13.98 1.55
N TYR A 206 11.78 13.19 2.14
CA TYR A 206 11.90 11.73 2.16
C TYR A 206 11.85 11.13 0.75
N VAL A 207 10.86 11.50 -0.06
CA VAL A 207 10.75 10.98 -1.44
C VAL A 207 11.94 11.42 -2.30
N HIS A 208 12.36 12.68 -2.21
CA HIS A 208 13.50 13.21 -2.99
C HIS A 208 14.83 12.56 -2.57
N SER A 209 14.97 12.08 -1.31
CA SER A 209 16.18 11.37 -0.88
C SER A 209 16.42 10.08 -1.67
N TYR A 210 15.37 9.46 -2.20
CA TYR A 210 15.48 8.30 -3.09
C TYR A 210 16.11 8.63 -4.45
N GLY A 211 16.00 9.87 -4.93
CA GLY A 211 16.61 10.29 -6.20
C GLY A 211 18.12 10.05 -6.27
N GLY A 212 18.81 10.15 -5.12
CA GLY A 212 20.25 9.92 -5.05
C GLY A 212 20.69 8.45 -4.99
N VAL A 213 19.78 7.53 -4.65
CA VAL A 213 20.09 6.10 -4.43
C VAL A 213 19.33 5.17 -5.36
N MET A 214 18.32 5.67 -6.05
CA MET A 214 17.39 4.83 -6.85
C MET A 214 18.10 4.05 -7.95
N GLU A 215 19.10 4.63 -8.62
CA GLU A 215 19.86 3.94 -9.67
C GLU A 215 20.61 2.71 -9.10
N ASN A 216 21.18 2.85 -7.91
CA ASN A 216 21.85 1.76 -7.22
C ASN A 216 20.86 0.68 -6.75
N ILE A 217 19.71 1.09 -6.22
CA ILE A 217 18.63 0.17 -5.83
C ILE A 217 18.14 -0.60 -7.05
N ASP A 218 17.89 0.07 -8.16
CA ASP A 218 17.42 -0.53 -9.40
C ASP A 218 18.42 -1.56 -9.95
N GLU A 219 19.73 -1.28 -9.87
CA GLU A 219 20.77 -2.24 -10.26
C GLU A 219 20.82 -3.45 -9.33
N GLN A 220 20.77 -3.24 -8.01
CA GLN A 220 20.72 -4.33 -7.04
C GLN A 220 19.52 -5.25 -7.27
N MET A 221 18.35 -4.69 -7.52
CA MET A 221 17.13 -5.47 -7.76
C MET A 221 17.16 -6.23 -9.08
N PHE A 222 17.80 -5.67 -10.11
CA PHE A 222 18.02 -6.38 -11.37
C PHE A 222 18.97 -7.58 -11.18
N GLU A 223 20.08 -7.40 -10.45
CA GLU A 223 21.02 -8.49 -10.17
C GLU A 223 20.36 -9.60 -9.35
N LEU A 224 19.57 -9.23 -8.33
CA LEU A 224 18.82 -10.18 -7.51
C LEU A 224 17.77 -10.94 -8.34
N ALA A 225 17.07 -10.24 -9.23
CA ALA A 225 16.05 -10.85 -10.10
C ALA A 225 16.62 -11.96 -11.01
N LYS A 226 17.88 -11.90 -11.41
CA LYS A 226 18.51 -12.97 -12.22
C LYS A 226 18.49 -14.32 -11.49
N THR A 227 18.58 -14.31 -10.17
CA THR A 227 18.57 -15.51 -9.33
C THR A 227 17.17 -15.89 -8.87
N TRP A 228 16.27 -14.91 -8.69
CA TRP A 228 14.95 -15.10 -8.12
C TRP A 228 13.81 -15.25 -9.14
N LYS A 229 14.05 -14.98 -10.43
CA LYS A 229 13.03 -14.99 -11.49
C LYS A 229 12.29 -16.33 -11.65
N ASP A 230 12.93 -17.44 -11.25
CA ASP A 230 12.35 -18.77 -11.38
C ASP A 230 11.68 -19.27 -10.09
N PHE A 231 11.67 -18.47 -9.01
CA PHE A 231 10.92 -18.80 -7.82
C PHE A 231 9.41 -18.69 -8.09
N GLU A 232 8.66 -19.63 -7.52
CA GLU A 232 7.20 -19.70 -7.65
C GLU A 232 6.49 -19.39 -6.33
N ARG A 233 7.26 -19.13 -5.26
CA ARG A 233 6.74 -18.77 -3.94
C ARG A 233 7.53 -17.62 -3.36
N PHE A 234 6.79 -16.74 -2.69
CA PHE A 234 7.38 -15.61 -1.98
C PHE A 234 6.67 -15.40 -0.65
N ASP A 235 7.43 -15.09 0.38
CA ASP A 235 6.93 -14.61 1.67
C ASP A 235 7.38 -13.16 1.87
N PHE A 236 6.46 -12.33 2.36
CA PHE A 236 6.69 -10.92 2.66
C PHE A 236 6.43 -10.71 4.14
N ILE A 237 7.40 -10.14 4.86
CA ILE A 237 7.38 -10.01 6.32
C ILE A 237 7.53 -8.52 6.68
N GLY A 238 6.69 -8.05 7.58
CA GLY A 238 6.79 -6.70 8.13
C GLY A 238 5.99 -6.58 9.42
N ASP A 239 6.38 -5.66 10.28
CA ASP A 239 5.70 -5.40 11.55
C ASP A 239 5.05 -4.00 11.56
N GLY A 240 3.94 -3.84 12.24
CA GLY A 240 3.26 -2.54 12.33
C GLY A 240 2.87 -1.97 10.97
N PRO A 241 3.29 -0.74 10.61
CA PRO A 241 3.00 -0.17 9.30
C PRO A 241 3.61 -0.95 8.13
N GLU A 242 4.78 -1.55 8.33
CA GLU A 242 5.52 -2.32 7.31
C GLU A 242 4.85 -3.67 6.99
N LEU A 243 3.96 -4.19 7.83
CA LEU A 243 3.08 -5.31 7.49
C LEU A 243 2.22 -4.99 6.24
N TYR A 244 1.84 -3.73 6.10
CA TYR A 244 1.06 -3.28 4.95
C TYR A 244 1.94 -2.97 3.72
N SER A 245 3.22 -2.66 3.92
CA SER A 245 4.21 -2.67 2.83
C SER A 245 4.43 -4.09 2.31
N ALA A 246 4.50 -5.07 3.21
CA ALA A 246 4.57 -6.49 2.88
C ALA A 246 3.33 -6.94 2.08
N LEU A 247 2.13 -6.58 2.52
CA LEU A 247 0.88 -6.84 1.80
C LEU A 247 0.87 -6.22 0.41
N PHE A 248 1.23 -4.93 0.29
CA PHE A 248 1.31 -4.25 -1.00
C PHE A 248 2.29 -4.94 -1.97
N CYS A 249 3.46 -5.32 -1.47
CA CYS A 249 4.47 -6.00 -2.28
C CYS A 249 4.03 -7.40 -2.71
N LEU A 250 3.36 -8.15 -1.84
CA LEU A 250 2.72 -9.40 -2.19
C LEU A 250 1.78 -9.22 -3.39
N GLU A 251 0.89 -8.24 -3.31
CA GLU A 251 -0.08 -7.94 -4.36
C GLU A 251 0.63 -7.62 -5.69
N LYS A 252 1.65 -6.78 -5.67
CA LYS A 252 2.44 -6.47 -6.87
C LYS A 252 3.13 -7.69 -7.45
N PHE A 253 3.73 -8.55 -6.62
CA PHE A 253 4.33 -9.80 -7.10
C PHE A 253 3.32 -10.71 -7.77
N VAL A 254 2.16 -10.92 -7.17
CA VAL A 254 1.09 -11.74 -7.76
C VAL A 254 0.60 -11.14 -9.08
N GLU A 255 0.37 -9.83 -9.13
CA GLU A 255 -0.14 -9.14 -10.31
C GLU A 255 0.84 -9.21 -11.51
N VAL A 256 2.14 -9.09 -11.27
CA VAL A 256 3.11 -9.01 -12.38
C VAL A 256 3.77 -10.35 -12.71
N THR A 257 3.81 -11.30 -11.78
CA THR A 257 4.50 -12.58 -11.98
C THR A 257 3.58 -13.79 -11.99
N GLY A 258 2.39 -13.69 -11.36
CA GLY A 258 1.46 -14.82 -11.19
C GLY A 258 1.93 -15.88 -10.19
N VAL A 259 2.95 -15.60 -9.38
CA VAL A 259 3.46 -16.53 -8.36
C VAL A 259 2.55 -16.62 -7.15
N THR A 260 2.72 -17.66 -6.35
CA THR A 260 2.08 -17.75 -5.03
C THR A 260 2.86 -16.90 -4.03
N ALA A 261 2.16 -16.08 -3.27
CA ALA A 261 2.78 -15.26 -2.25
C ALA A 261 1.96 -15.23 -0.96
N ASN A 262 2.63 -15.03 0.17
CA ASN A 262 2.06 -14.85 1.50
C ASN A 262 2.65 -13.60 2.15
N HIS A 263 1.98 -13.02 3.14
CA HIS A 263 2.55 -11.99 4.02
C HIS A 263 2.18 -12.31 5.46
N ASP A 264 3.07 -11.93 6.36
CA ASP A 264 2.88 -12.16 7.79
C ASP A 264 3.71 -11.16 8.61
N ASP A 265 3.43 -11.06 9.91
CA ASP A 265 4.32 -10.40 10.83
C ASP A 265 5.52 -11.29 11.19
N SER A 266 6.54 -10.69 11.78
CA SER A 266 7.79 -11.39 12.10
C SER A 266 7.63 -12.50 13.14
N GLU A 267 6.60 -12.43 13.99
CA GLU A 267 6.32 -13.45 15.01
C GLU A 267 5.59 -14.66 14.39
N ASP A 268 4.46 -14.43 13.70
CA ASP A 268 3.67 -15.50 13.12
C ASP A 268 4.40 -16.19 11.96
N TRP A 269 5.20 -15.47 11.17
CA TRP A 269 6.07 -16.09 10.18
C TRP A 269 7.01 -17.14 10.80
N CYS A 270 7.60 -16.83 11.96
CA CYS A 270 8.45 -17.80 12.68
C CYS A 270 7.68 -18.99 13.26
N HIS A 271 6.36 -18.85 13.44
CA HIS A 271 5.50 -19.93 13.95
C HIS A 271 4.95 -20.82 12.84
N ILE A 272 4.71 -20.30 11.65
CA ILE A 272 3.98 -20.98 10.56
C ILE A 272 4.84 -21.13 9.31
N ASP A 273 5.23 -20.03 8.67
CA ASP A 273 5.90 -20.04 7.35
C ASP A 273 7.34 -20.53 7.42
N TYR A 274 7.96 -20.43 8.58
CA TYR A 274 9.25 -21.04 8.89
C TYR A 274 9.30 -22.54 8.56
N HIS A 275 8.18 -23.26 8.67
CA HIS A 275 8.10 -24.71 8.47
C HIS A 275 7.83 -25.14 7.02
N VAL A 276 7.79 -24.22 6.06
CA VAL A 276 7.58 -24.56 4.65
C VAL A 276 8.73 -25.42 4.12
N LYS A 277 8.37 -26.47 3.39
CA LYS A 277 9.36 -27.37 2.77
C LYS A 277 10.15 -26.67 1.68
N ASN A 278 11.41 -27.09 1.51
CA ASN A 278 12.35 -26.58 0.52
C ASN A 278 12.53 -25.05 0.68
N PRO A 279 12.98 -24.59 1.85
CA PRO A 279 13.08 -23.15 2.15
C PRO A 279 13.93 -22.39 1.14
N GLU A 280 14.90 -23.04 0.51
CA GLU A 280 15.78 -22.48 -0.52
C GLU A 280 15.06 -22.11 -1.83
N THR A 281 13.80 -22.51 -1.99
CA THR A 281 12.98 -22.20 -3.18
C THR A 281 11.97 -21.09 -2.96
N VAL A 282 11.95 -20.47 -1.79
CA VAL A 282 11.00 -19.43 -1.41
C VAL A 282 11.73 -18.10 -1.23
N GLY A 283 11.51 -17.16 -2.13
CA GLY A 283 12.01 -15.80 -1.99
C GLY A 283 11.37 -15.14 -0.77
N THR A 284 12.18 -14.70 0.18
CA THR A 284 11.68 -14.08 1.40
C THR A 284 12.10 -12.62 1.45
N VAL A 285 11.17 -11.72 1.69
CA VAL A 285 11.39 -10.27 1.80
C VAL A 285 11.01 -9.84 3.21
N LEU A 286 11.89 -9.13 3.88
CA LEU A 286 11.68 -8.56 5.21
C LEU A 286 11.81 -7.04 5.15
N PHE A 287 10.80 -6.33 5.61
CA PHE A 287 10.86 -4.89 5.86
C PHE A 287 11.27 -4.65 7.30
N ALA A 288 12.22 -3.74 7.52
CA ALA A 288 12.76 -3.49 8.85
C ALA A 288 13.05 -2.00 9.06
N ASP A 289 12.28 -1.36 9.93
CA ASP A 289 12.47 0.05 10.31
C ASP A 289 13.31 0.14 11.59
N ARG A 290 14.51 0.74 11.48
CA ARG A 290 15.43 0.93 12.63
C ARG A 290 14.80 1.72 13.79
N HIS A 291 13.76 2.49 13.54
CA HIS A 291 13.07 3.31 14.54
C HIS A 291 11.85 2.58 15.16
N ALA A 292 11.43 1.47 14.57
CA ALA A 292 10.33 0.68 15.10
C ALA A 292 10.73 -0.12 16.34
N SER A 293 9.79 -0.30 17.25
CA SER A 293 10.01 -1.15 18.43
C SER A 293 10.23 -2.63 18.07
N GLY A 294 9.77 -3.05 16.89
CA GLY A 294 9.95 -4.38 16.32
C GLY A 294 11.33 -4.69 15.76
N TYR A 295 12.18 -3.68 15.55
CA TYR A 295 13.47 -3.84 14.83
C TYR A 295 14.36 -4.98 15.36
N GLY A 296 14.38 -5.17 16.67
CA GLY A 296 15.11 -6.29 17.29
C GLY A 296 14.58 -7.65 16.87
N ARG A 297 13.25 -7.80 16.79
CA ARG A 297 12.58 -9.03 16.37
C ARG A 297 12.76 -9.30 14.88
N GLU A 298 12.67 -8.29 14.05
CA GLU A 298 12.93 -8.36 12.61
C GLU A 298 14.35 -8.87 12.32
N ARG A 299 15.35 -8.39 13.07
CA ARG A 299 16.74 -8.88 13.00
C ARG A 299 16.89 -10.35 13.44
N GLU A 300 16.11 -10.81 14.42
CA GLU A 300 16.03 -12.23 14.82
C GLU A 300 15.39 -13.07 13.73
N THR A 301 14.31 -12.60 13.12
CA THR A 301 13.63 -13.26 12.01
C THR A 301 14.54 -13.38 10.78
N ALA A 302 15.33 -12.34 10.46
CA ALA A 302 16.34 -12.42 9.42
C ALA A 302 17.38 -13.53 9.69
N ARG A 303 17.87 -13.64 10.94
CA ARG A 303 18.79 -14.73 11.33
C ARG A 303 18.14 -16.11 11.22
N ALA A 304 16.86 -16.22 11.61
CA ALA A 304 16.11 -17.47 11.49
C ALA A 304 15.90 -17.88 10.03
N ALA A 305 15.52 -16.93 9.16
CA ALA A 305 15.33 -17.17 7.73
C ALA A 305 16.62 -17.65 7.05
N CYS A 306 17.75 -16.94 7.25
CA CYS A 306 19.04 -17.37 6.72
C CYS A 306 19.47 -18.72 7.32
N GLY A 307 19.23 -18.95 8.61
CA GLY A 307 19.61 -20.18 9.31
C GLY A 307 18.94 -21.44 8.77
N ILE A 308 17.76 -21.33 8.17
CA ILE A 308 17.06 -22.42 7.48
C ILE A 308 17.29 -22.44 5.96
N GLY A 309 18.11 -21.54 5.45
CA GLY A 309 18.49 -21.49 4.03
C GLY A 309 17.51 -20.74 3.13
N ARG A 310 16.67 -19.84 3.67
CA ARG A 310 15.81 -18.96 2.86
C ARG A 310 16.67 -17.93 2.10
N PRO A 311 16.49 -17.79 0.77
CA PRO A 311 16.92 -16.59 0.07
C PRO A 311 16.21 -15.37 0.66
N LEU A 312 16.95 -14.45 1.28
CA LEU A 312 16.39 -13.32 2.01
C LEU A 312 16.83 -11.99 1.40
N LEU A 313 15.85 -11.13 1.12
CA LEU A 313 16.03 -9.70 0.88
C LEU A 313 15.52 -8.94 2.10
N VAL A 314 16.36 -8.11 2.69
CA VAL A 314 15.96 -7.15 3.73
C VAL A 314 15.91 -5.76 3.11
N VAL A 315 14.79 -5.07 3.25
CA VAL A 315 14.62 -3.64 2.93
C VAL A 315 14.60 -2.87 4.24
N THR A 316 15.58 -1.99 4.45
CA THR A 316 15.75 -1.33 5.74
C THR A 316 16.38 0.07 5.61
N ASN A 317 16.02 0.96 6.52
CA ASN A 317 16.72 2.23 6.78
C ASN A 317 17.80 2.06 7.86
N GLY A 318 18.06 0.82 8.33
CA GLY A 318 19.16 0.45 9.23
C GLY A 318 20.48 0.17 8.50
N GLU A 319 21.43 -0.40 9.24
CA GLU A 319 22.76 -0.69 8.70
C GLU A 319 22.83 -2.12 8.13
N ARG A 320 23.66 -2.32 7.08
CA ARG A 320 23.91 -3.65 6.49
C ARG A 320 24.38 -4.67 7.54
N GLU A 321 25.18 -4.23 8.48
CA GLU A 321 25.82 -5.02 9.51
C GLU A 321 24.86 -5.53 10.59
N ASP A 322 23.66 -5.00 10.64
CA ASP A 322 22.59 -5.46 11.53
C ASP A 322 22.02 -6.84 11.13
N PHE A 323 22.28 -7.27 9.90
CA PHE A 323 21.70 -8.48 9.30
C PHE A 323 22.77 -9.51 8.90
N PRO A 324 22.39 -10.81 8.76
CA PRO A 324 23.33 -11.86 8.36
C PRO A 324 24.04 -11.57 7.04
N GLU A 325 25.26 -12.10 6.89
CA GLU A 325 26.05 -11.94 5.65
C GLU A 325 25.38 -12.59 4.44
N GLU A 326 24.59 -13.64 4.66
CA GLU A 326 23.84 -14.38 3.64
C GLU A 326 22.66 -13.60 3.08
N ALA A 327 22.15 -12.61 3.82
CA ALA A 327 21.02 -11.79 3.38
C ALA A 327 21.45 -10.76 2.32
N HIS A 328 20.62 -10.58 1.30
CA HIS A 328 20.66 -9.38 0.47
C HIS A 328 20.05 -8.24 1.26
N VAL A 329 20.79 -7.19 1.53
CA VAL A 329 20.30 -6.03 2.27
C VAL A 329 20.26 -4.81 1.34
N CYS A 330 19.05 -4.33 1.08
CA CYS A 330 18.80 -3.08 0.37
C CYS A 330 18.59 -1.97 1.41
N VAL A 331 19.62 -1.16 1.60
CA VAL A 331 19.54 0.01 2.48
C VAL A 331 18.83 1.13 1.73
N ILE A 332 17.73 1.60 2.31
CA ILE A 332 16.92 2.71 1.79
C ILE A 332 17.17 3.99 2.61
N PRO A 333 16.82 5.17 2.09
CA PRO A 333 16.93 6.41 2.85
C PRO A 333 16.18 6.38 4.16
N ASP A 334 16.79 6.96 5.19
CA ASP A 334 16.14 7.13 6.49
C ASP A 334 15.02 8.18 6.42
N THR A 335 14.03 8.00 7.25
CA THR A 335 12.90 8.94 7.38
C THR A 335 13.30 10.18 8.17
N PRO A 336 12.71 11.35 7.91
CA PRO A 336 12.97 12.53 8.71
C PRO A 336 12.59 12.33 10.19
N GLU A 337 13.37 12.92 11.10
CA GLU A 337 13.11 12.84 12.53
C GLU A 337 11.69 13.30 12.88
N GLY A 338 10.96 12.48 13.65
CA GLY A 338 9.56 12.71 14.01
C GLY A 338 8.54 12.28 12.94
N TYR A 339 9.01 11.79 11.79
CA TYR A 339 8.16 11.37 10.67
C TYR A 339 8.47 9.92 10.23
N HIS A 340 8.82 9.03 11.16
CA HIS A 340 9.16 7.63 10.85
C HIS A 340 8.01 6.86 10.19
N TRP A 341 6.78 7.29 10.41
CA TRP A 341 5.59 6.78 9.73
C TRP A 341 5.60 6.96 8.20
N LEU A 342 6.56 7.70 7.65
CA LEU A 342 6.72 7.86 6.20
C LEU A 342 7.35 6.63 5.52
N MET A 343 7.92 5.68 6.25
CA MET A 343 8.60 4.54 5.65
C MET A 343 7.72 3.80 4.62
N PRO A 344 6.45 3.46 4.88
CA PRO A 344 5.57 2.80 3.90
C PRO A 344 5.25 3.62 2.64
N LEU A 345 5.65 4.88 2.58
CA LEU A 345 5.48 5.70 1.39
C LEU A 345 6.42 5.29 0.25
N MET A 346 7.59 4.72 0.57
CA MET A 346 8.64 4.43 -0.41
C MET A 346 9.35 3.09 -0.22
N ASP A 347 9.21 2.39 0.91
CA ASP A 347 9.94 1.16 1.24
C ASP A 347 9.65 0.00 0.27
N TYR A 348 8.48 0.01 -0.36
CA TYR A 348 8.09 -0.96 -1.39
C TYR A 348 8.82 -0.77 -2.74
N ALA A 349 9.51 0.35 -2.93
CA ALA A 349 10.15 0.68 -4.20
C ALA A 349 11.16 -0.39 -4.67
N PRO A 350 12.11 -0.87 -3.83
CA PRO A 350 13.03 -1.92 -4.23
C PRO A 350 12.30 -3.20 -4.67
N VAL A 351 11.29 -3.60 -3.90
CA VAL A 351 10.55 -4.85 -4.13
C VAL A 351 9.70 -4.77 -5.39
N SER A 352 9.14 -3.61 -5.68
CA SER A 352 8.40 -3.39 -6.94
C SER A 352 9.30 -3.44 -8.17
N LEU A 353 10.53 -2.92 -8.06
CA LEU A 353 11.55 -3.07 -9.10
C LEU A 353 11.91 -4.55 -9.31
N LEU A 354 12.14 -5.29 -8.23
CA LEU A 354 12.43 -6.72 -8.25
C LEU A 354 11.30 -7.51 -8.93
N ALA A 355 10.04 -7.26 -8.54
CA ALA A 355 8.88 -7.94 -9.11
C ALA A 355 8.79 -7.77 -10.63
N GLY A 356 8.96 -6.54 -11.11
CA GLY A 356 8.95 -6.25 -12.55
C GLY A 356 10.08 -6.95 -13.30
N TYR A 357 11.30 -6.98 -12.74
CA TYR A 357 12.41 -7.70 -13.34
C TYR A 357 12.25 -9.22 -13.29
N CYS A 358 11.75 -9.78 -12.20
CA CYS A 358 11.42 -11.21 -12.11
C CYS A 358 10.41 -11.61 -13.19
N SER A 359 9.41 -10.78 -13.43
CA SER A 359 8.42 -11.01 -14.48
C SER A 359 9.04 -11.02 -15.87
N THR A 360 9.77 -9.96 -16.23
CA THR A 360 10.31 -9.81 -17.59
C THR A 360 11.46 -10.80 -17.89
N LEU A 361 12.33 -11.08 -16.92
CA LEU A 361 13.40 -12.06 -17.06
C LEU A 361 12.88 -13.49 -17.20
N ALA A 362 11.76 -13.82 -16.56
CA ALA A 362 11.09 -15.11 -16.68
C ALA A 362 10.17 -15.20 -17.93
N GLY A 363 10.04 -14.12 -18.69
CA GLY A 363 9.11 -14.05 -19.82
C GLY A 363 7.64 -14.10 -19.41
N ARG A 364 7.34 -13.74 -18.16
CA ARG A 364 5.99 -13.66 -17.62
C ARG A 364 5.33 -12.34 -18.06
N LYS A 365 4.02 -12.32 -18.02
CA LYS A 365 3.23 -11.18 -18.46
C LYS A 365 2.37 -10.66 -17.30
N PHE A 366 2.32 -9.35 -17.14
CA PHE A 366 1.52 -8.71 -16.10
C PHE A 366 0.06 -9.14 -16.21
N PHE A 367 -0.55 -9.52 -15.10
CA PHE A 367 -1.91 -10.08 -15.04
C PHE A 367 -2.13 -11.27 -15.99
N ASN A 368 -1.09 -12.10 -16.19
CA ASN A 368 -1.05 -13.13 -17.23
C ASN A 368 -1.37 -12.55 -18.63
N GLU A 369 -1.04 -11.27 -18.85
CA GLU A 369 -1.25 -10.45 -20.06
C GLU A 369 -2.70 -10.37 -20.53
N PHE A 370 -3.66 -10.84 -19.75
CA PHE A 370 -4.99 -11.12 -20.30
C PHE A 370 -4.90 -11.93 -21.61
N ASP A 371 -3.82 -12.74 -21.73
CA ASP A 371 -3.61 -13.61 -22.86
C ASP A 371 -4.81 -14.53 -23.05
N THR A 372 -5.40 -14.53 -24.20
CA THR A 372 -6.60 -15.30 -24.48
C THR A 372 -6.42 -16.79 -24.17
N THR A 373 -5.22 -17.36 -24.33
CA THR A 373 -4.90 -18.75 -24.01
C THR A 373 -4.83 -19.02 -22.52
N LEU A 374 -4.15 -18.17 -21.76
CA LEU A 374 -4.18 -18.19 -20.30
C LEU A 374 -5.56 -17.78 -19.76
N HIS A 375 -6.20 -16.90 -20.46
CA HIS A 375 -7.56 -16.51 -20.25
C HIS A 375 -8.55 -17.66 -20.34
N GLU A 376 -8.46 -18.48 -21.37
CA GLU A 376 -9.33 -19.65 -21.52
C GLU A 376 -8.99 -20.72 -20.51
N TYR A 377 -7.71 -20.95 -20.23
CA TYR A 377 -7.26 -22.00 -19.33
C TYR A 377 -7.26 -21.61 -17.85
N ASN A 378 -6.73 -20.43 -17.49
CA ASN A 378 -6.64 -19.95 -16.11
C ASN A 378 -7.73 -18.94 -15.76
N GLY A 379 -8.70 -18.70 -16.62
CA GLY A 379 -9.72 -17.69 -16.42
C GLY A 379 -9.26 -16.28 -16.77
N GLY A 380 -8.09 -16.11 -17.37
CA GLY A 380 -7.53 -14.81 -17.69
C GLY A 380 -8.44 -13.96 -18.60
N GLY A 381 -8.90 -14.40 -19.80
CA GLY A 381 -9.93 -13.73 -20.60
C GLY A 381 -11.28 -13.69 -19.92
N ARG A 382 -11.46 -14.60 -18.97
CA ARG A 382 -12.62 -14.59 -18.12
C ARG A 382 -12.58 -13.46 -17.10
N PHE A 383 -11.41 -13.00 -16.65
CA PHE A 383 -11.32 -11.82 -15.76
C PHE A 383 -11.84 -10.55 -16.41
N MET A 384 -11.72 -10.41 -17.71
CA MET A 384 -12.30 -9.28 -18.45
C MET A 384 -13.76 -9.49 -18.85
N ASN A 385 -14.29 -10.70 -18.67
CA ASN A 385 -15.71 -10.98 -18.92
C ASN A 385 -16.54 -10.43 -17.75
N PRO A 386 -17.42 -9.44 -17.97
CA PRO A 386 -18.25 -8.84 -16.90
C PRO A 386 -19.09 -9.85 -16.12
N SER A 387 -19.47 -10.98 -16.72
CA SER A 387 -20.26 -12.03 -16.06
C SER A 387 -19.46 -12.83 -15.05
N ILE A 388 -18.12 -12.75 -15.08
CA ILE A 388 -17.20 -13.47 -14.17
C ILE A 388 -16.47 -12.51 -13.24
N MET A 389 -16.24 -11.27 -13.68
CA MET A 389 -15.65 -10.22 -12.84
C MET A 389 -16.64 -9.71 -11.80
N THR A 390 -16.70 -10.39 -10.67
CA THR A 390 -17.63 -10.04 -9.58
C THR A 390 -17.24 -8.77 -8.82
N MET A 391 -15.99 -8.32 -8.89
CA MET A 391 -15.57 -7.12 -8.13
C MET A 391 -16.33 -5.83 -8.51
N LYS A 392 -16.87 -5.73 -9.73
CA LYS A 392 -17.70 -4.58 -10.15
C LYS A 392 -19.20 -4.90 -10.17
N SER A 393 -19.57 -6.15 -10.37
CA SER A 393 -20.95 -6.63 -10.58
C SER A 393 -21.48 -7.47 -9.42
N SER A 394 -20.71 -7.62 -8.34
CA SER A 394 -21.14 -8.33 -7.14
C SER A 394 -22.44 -7.74 -6.57
N GLN A 395 -23.28 -8.61 -6.04
CA GLN A 395 -24.51 -8.22 -5.38
C GLN A 395 -24.20 -7.32 -4.17
N ILE A 396 -24.98 -6.25 -4.05
CA ILE A 396 -24.93 -5.32 -2.91
C ILE A 396 -26.09 -5.66 -1.99
N GLU A 397 -25.76 -5.92 -0.71
CA GLU A 397 -26.72 -6.21 0.33
C GLU A 397 -26.38 -5.39 1.56
N ILE A 398 -27.37 -4.74 2.16
CA ILE A 398 -27.14 -3.92 3.36
C ILE A 398 -27.61 -4.71 4.58
N HIS A 399 -26.66 -4.98 5.47
CA HIS A 399 -26.88 -5.61 6.78
C HIS A 399 -26.42 -4.62 7.86
N LEU A 400 -27.37 -4.01 8.59
CA LEU A 400 -27.13 -3.07 9.67
C LEU A 400 -26.86 -3.77 11.00
#